data_a6dda9fcc823fb215ce56b7eea729ec9
#
_entry.id   a6dda9fcc823fb215ce56b7eea729ec9
#
_cell.length_a   1.000
_cell.length_b   1.000
_cell.length_c   1.000
_cell.angle_alpha   90.00
_cell.angle_beta   90.00
_cell.angle_gamma   90.00
#
_symmetry.space_group_name_H-M   'P 1'
#
loop_
_entity.id
_entity.type
_entity.pdbx_description
1 polymer ?
#
loop_
_entity_poly.entity_id
_entity_poly.type
_entity_poly.pdbx_seq_one_letter_code
_entity_poly.pdbx_strand_id
1 'polypeptide(L)'
;MHYFLWKFKSELYGQGNIHLYWYSILLIFSFLIAIYLLRNSKLNSNTNIRLDWYVFCLLSISLIFSRLGYTIVNPVKVLPGDWLSWIVPFSFSPKFHFTGIKEFSLPAGVIGFFVGIASLNKWMVKGNPDKVIFKTLIPAILVGALLFKANFIHGFFAGTPTDSPVGTVFIRPILDGIKTLPCCIMRSPNGPNPLEEVAVMKDKKTAGLKTGQKNIIFNLVFKKGIEEREATEFIIGDVKTFLFEHPEYTIEPGDVPIKYAMTKTPNGNINAMVNTIAIARHPVQLYYSISLFFLFCLLQYLYKKDKIVHFRNWNGLVLIAFSIWYIILEFYTAQPENIKFIARFNYNQWLAISLVLLGVFLYLPKKERRQTK
;
A
#
# COMPACT_ATOMS: atom_id res chain seq x y z
N MET A 1 16.69 -20.22 8.15
CA MET A 1 15.67 -19.62 7.26
C MET A 1 16.03 -18.18 6.99
N HIS A 2 15.99 -17.79 5.72
CA HIS A 2 16.26 -16.40 5.31
C HIS A 2 14.92 -15.63 5.27
N TYR A 3 14.90 -14.43 5.82
CA TYR A 3 13.81 -13.45 5.70
C TYR A 3 14.39 -12.06 5.75
N PHE A 4 13.67 -11.08 5.17
CA PHE A 4 14.09 -9.68 5.21
C PHE A 4 13.49 -8.99 6.42
N LEU A 5 14.32 -8.26 7.15
CA LEU A 5 13.88 -7.41 8.25
C LEU A 5 13.83 -5.98 7.73
N TRP A 6 12.61 -5.49 7.46
CA TRP A 6 12.39 -4.17 6.87
C TRP A 6 12.40 -3.08 7.96
N LYS A 7 13.51 -2.34 8.01
CA LYS A 7 13.76 -1.28 9.01
C LYS A 7 13.80 0.12 8.38
N PHE A 8 13.46 0.23 7.10
CA PHE A 8 13.61 1.49 6.38
C PHE A 8 12.77 2.60 7.02
N LYS A 9 13.38 3.77 7.27
CA LYS A 9 12.69 4.94 7.80
C LYS A 9 11.81 5.54 6.70
N SER A 10 10.49 5.50 6.88
CA SER A 10 9.52 6.04 5.89
C SER A 10 9.56 7.57 5.82
N GLU A 11 9.93 8.21 6.92
CA GLU A 11 10.09 9.65 7.02
C GLU A 11 11.49 10.07 6.54
N LEU A 12 11.53 11.03 5.62
CA LEU A 12 12.78 11.62 5.11
C LEU A 12 13.23 12.79 5.98
N TYR A 13 12.28 13.63 6.39
CA TYR A 13 12.51 14.82 7.20
C TYR A 13 11.33 15.03 8.13
N GLY A 14 11.62 15.33 9.40
CA GLY A 14 10.63 15.70 10.40
C GLY A 14 11.19 16.73 11.36
N GLN A 15 10.55 17.89 11.41
CA GLN A 15 10.85 18.96 12.35
C GLN A 15 9.56 19.67 12.77
N GLY A 16 9.26 19.65 14.07
CA GLY A 16 8.00 20.20 14.58
C GLY A 16 6.78 19.54 13.96
N ASN A 17 5.90 20.33 13.34
CA ASN A 17 4.68 19.85 12.71
C ASN A 17 4.86 19.47 11.22
N ILE A 18 6.07 19.57 10.68
CA ILE A 18 6.35 19.28 9.26
C ILE A 18 7.03 17.93 9.15
N HIS A 19 6.34 16.98 8.56
CA HIS A 19 6.84 15.63 8.29
C HIS A 19 6.80 15.32 6.80
N LEU A 20 7.94 15.05 6.18
CA LEU A 20 8.07 14.69 4.78
C LEU A 20 8.37 13.19 4.66
N TYR A 21 7.49 12.47 4.01
CA TYR A 21 7.59 11.04 3.79
C TYR A 21 8.04 10.71 2.38
N TRP A 22 8.81 9.64 2.22
CA TRP A 22 9.16 9.08 0.90
C TRP A 22 7.94 8.81 0.03
N TYR A 23 6.83 8.42 0.65
CA TYR A 23 5.56 8.22 -0.04
C TYR A 23 5.10 9.47 -0.79
N SER A 24 5.13 10.62 -0.14
CA SER A 24 4.70 11.90 -0.74
C SER A 24 5.59 12.30 -1.91
N ILE A 25 6.91 12.11 -1.78
CA ILE A 25 7.87 12.42 -2.85
C ILE A 25 7.63 11.53 -4.06
N LEU A 26 7.51 10.22 -3.86
CA LEU A 26 7.25 9.27 -4.94
C LEU A 26 5.89 9.52 -5.60
N LEU A 27 4.89 9.95 -4.84
CA LEU A 27 3.59 10.34 -5.36
C LEU A 27 3.74 11.53 -6.31
N ILE A 28 4.33 12.64 -5.85
CA ILE A 28 4.55 13.84 -6.67
C ILE A 28 5.36 13.50 -7.92
N PHE A 29 6.45 12.76 -7.75
CA PHE A 29 7.31 12.34 -8.86
C PHE A 29 6.57 11.49 -9.89
N SER A 30 5.69 10.57 -9.45
CA SER A 30 4.87 9.76 -10.35
C SER A 30 3.91 10.61 -11.19
N PHE A 31 3.33 11.66 -10.62
CA PHE A 31 2.50 12.62 -11.35
C PHE A 31 3.27 13.40 -12.39
N LEU A 32 4.43 13.93 -12.02
CA LEU A 32 5.27 14.70 -12.94
C LEU A 32 5.72 13.84 -14.13
N ILE A 33 6.10 12.57 -13.87
CA ILE A 33 6.44 11.62 -14.93
C ILE A 33 5.22 11.34 -15.82
N ALA A 34 4.04 11.13 -15.24
CA ALA A 34 2.83 10.87 -16.04
C ALA A 34 2.53 12.04 -16.99
N ILE A 35 2.57 13.27 -16.49
CA ILE A 35 2.37 14.49 -17.32
C ILE A 35 3.45 14.58 -18.42
N TYR A 36 4.72 14.35 -18.08
CA TYR A 36 5.82 14.35 -19.04
C TYR A 36 5.63 13.31 -20.16
N LEU A 37 5.28 12.07 -19.80
CA LEU A 37 5.05 10.99 -20.76
C LEU A 37 3.83 11.26 -21.65
N LEU A 38 2.74 11.79 -21.09
CA LEU A 38 1.56 12.17 -21.85
C LEU A 38 1.85 13.32 -22.82
N ARG A 39 2.63 14.31 -22.39
CA ARG A 39 3.06 15.41 -23.25
C ARG A 39 3.89 14.91 -24.45
N ASN A 40 4.85 14.02 -24.18
CA ASN A 40 5.69 13.45 -25.23
C ASN A 40 4.93 12.46 -26.15
N SER A 41 3.86 11.87 -25.69
CA SER A 41 3.05 10.95 -26.48
C SER A 41 2.22 11.61 -27.57
N LYS A 42 2.25 12.95 -27.67
CA LYS A 42 1.42 13.75 -28.59
C LYS A 42 -0.05 13.27 -28.50
N LEU A 43 -0.57 13.23 -27.29
CA LEU A 43 -1.96 12.77 -27.04
C LEU A 43 -2.95 13.57 -27.89
N ASN A 44 -2.59 14.83 -28.17
CA ASN A 44 -3.36 15.69 -29.04
C ASN A 44 -2.43 16.52 -29.95
N SER A 45 -2.51 16.26 -31.25
CA SER A 45 -1.82 17.06 -32.25
C SER A 45 -2.53 18.38 -32.60
N ASN A 46 -3.82 18.52 -32.29
CA ASN A 46 -4.67 19.59 -32.82
C ASN A 46 -5.34 20.50 -31.79
N THR A 47 -5.22 20.27 -30.49
CA THR A 47 -5.87 21.11 -29.45
C THR A 47 -4.93 21.38 -28.29
N ASN A 48 -4.95 22.61 -27.77
CA ASN A 48 -4.22 23.03 -26.56
C ASN A 48 -4.89 22.43 -25.32
N ILE A 49 -4.82 21.07 -25.16
CA ILE A 49 -5.34 20.45 -23.94
C ILE A 49 -4.41 20.83 -22.79
N ARG A 50 -5.00 21.30 -21.72
CA ARG A 50 -4.33 21.42 -20.44
C ARG A 50 -4.16 20.02 -19.85
N LEU A 51 -3.03 19.37 -20.13
CA LEU A 51 -2.71 18.01 -19.69
C LEU A 51 -2.69 17.88 -18.16
N ASP A 52 -2.34 18.95 -17.46
CA ASP A 52 -2.43 19.06 -16.01
C ASP A 52 -3.87 18.80 -15.52
N TRP A 53 -4.85 19.50 -16.10
CA TRP A 53 -6.27 19.32 -15.80
C TRP A 53 -6.78 17.93 -16.21
N TYR A 54 -6.36 17.43 -17.37
CA TYR A 54 -6.72 16.09 -17.81
C TYR A 54 -6.29 15.03 -16.81
N VAL A 55 -5.01 15.07 -16.39
CA VAL A 55 -4.45 14.14 -15.41
C VAL A 55 -5.14 14.29 -14.05
N PHE A 56 -5.34 15.52 -13.59
CA PHE A 56 -6.03 15.82 -12.34
C PHE A 56 -7.46 15.26 -12.32
N CYS A 57 -8.27 15.53 -13.34
CA CYS A 57 -9.64 15.02 -13.43
C CYS A 57 -9.67 13.48 -13.51
N LEU A 58 -8.77 12.88 -14.30
CA LEU A 58 -8.70 11.42 -14.44
C LEU A 58 -8.41 10.73 -13.12
N LEU A 59 -7.46 11.28 -12.35
CA LEU A 59 -7.10 10.75 -11.04
C LEU A 59 -8.23 10.94 -10.03
N SER A 60 -8.86 12.12 -10.03
CA SER A 60 -10.01 12.38 -9.14
C SER A 60 -11.14 11.39 -9.40
N ILE A 61 -11.49 11.13 -10.66
CA ILE A 61 -12.52 10.15 -11.01
C ILE A 61 -12.10 8.74 -10.56
N SER A 62 -10.85 8.34 -10.84
CA SER A 62 -10.33 7.03 -10.42
C SER A 62 -10.34 6.85 -8.90
N LEU A 63 -9.96 7.87 -8.13
CA LEU A 63 -9.98 7.85 -6.68
C LEU A 63 -11.40 7.77 -6.12
N ILE A 64 -12.35 8.53 -6.69
CA ILE A 64 -13.77 8.48 -6.29
C ILE A 64 -14.32 7.07 -6.49
N PHE A 65 -14.11 6.48 -7.67
CA PHE A 65 -14.57 5.11 -7.94
C PHE A 65 -13.90 4.10 -7.01
N SER A 66 -12.60 4.25 -6.77
CA SER A 66 -11.86 3.36 -5.88
C SER A 66 -12.40 3.41 -4.45
N ARG A 67 -12.73 4.61 -3.94
CA ARG A 67 -13.31 4.82 -2.62
C ARG A 67 -14.73 4.26 -2.56
N LEU A 68 -15.59 4.57 -3.52
CA LEU A 68 -16.94 4.02 -3.61
C LEU A 68 -16.92 2.49 -3.65
N GLY A 69 -16.03 1.88 -4.43
CA GLY A 69 -15.90 0.43 -4.48
C GLY A 69 -15.54 -0.18 -3.13
N TYR A 70 -14.69 0.47 -2.35
CA TYR A 70 -14.35 0.02 -1.01
C TYR A 70 -15.53 0.18 -0.03
N THR A 71 -16.19 1.34 -0.02
CA THR A 71 -17.28 1.66 0.93
C THR A 71 -18.51 0.79 0.69
N ILE A 72 -18.83 0.45 -0.55
CA ILE A 72 -19.92 -0.50 -0.88
C ILE A 72 -19.71 -1.86 -0.21
N VAL A 73 -18.45 -2.30 -0.12
CA VAL A 73 -18.11 -3.62 0.48
C VAL A 73 -18.01 -3.56 1.99
N ASN A 74 -17.60 -2.42 2.54
CA ASN A 74 -17.34 -2.23 3.96
C ASN A 74 -18.19 -1.10 4.57
N PRO A 75 -19.53 -1.17 4.48
CA PRO A 75 -20.41 -0.08 4.92
C PRO A 75 -20.31 0.23 6.42
N VAL A 76 -19.93 -0.76 7.23
CA VAL A 76 -19.83 -0.63 8.70
C VAL A 76 -18.66 0.27 9.14
N LYS A 77 -17.64 0.43 8.30
CA LYS A 77 -16.48 1.28 8.62
C LYS A 77 -16.71 2.75 8.32
N VAL A 78 -17.83 3.08 7.69
CA VAL A 78 -18.18 4.45 7.35
C VAL A 78 -19.20 4.95 8.38
N LEU A 79 -18.86 6.03 9.06
CA LEU A 79 -19.69 6.61 10.12
C LEU A 79 -21.06 7.00 9.54
N PRO A 80 -22.17 6.55 10.19
CA PRO A 80 -23.51 6.99 9.80
C PRO A 80 -23.61 8.52 9.91
N GLY A 81 -24.03 9.18 8.85
CA GLY A 81 -24.20 10.65 8.81
C GLY A 81 -23.11 11.43 8.10
N ASP A 82 -21.96 10.83 7.81
CA ASP A 82 -20.87 11.48 7.04
C ASP A 82 -20.76 10.90 5.62
N TRP A 83 -21.77 11.18 4.78
CA TRP A 83 -21.83 10.67 3.41
C TRP A 83 -20.67 11.14 2.53
N LEU A 84 -20.05 12.30 2.85
CA LEU A 84 -18.89 12.81 2.14
C LEU A 84 -17.66 11.91 2.33
N SER A 85 -17.52 11.28 3.50
CA SER A 85 -16.44 10.33 3.76
C SER A 85 -16.51 9.06 2.88
N TRP A 86 -17.66 8.80 2.23
CA TRP A 86 -17.82 7.72 1.27
C TRP A 86 -17.10 7.98 -0.06
N ILE A 87 -16.97 9.25 -0.40
CA ILE A 87 -16.45 9.69 -1.71
C ILE A 87 -15.03 10.22 -1.57
N VAL A 88 -14.78 11.01 -0.53
CA VAL A 88 -13.49 11.66 -0.31
C VAL A 88 -12.81 11.15 0.96
N PRO A 89 -11.46 11.15 1.02
CA PRO A 89 -10.72 10.65 2.19
C PRO A 89 -10.69 11.67 3.34
N PHE A 90 -11.81 12.34 3.58
CA PHE A 90 -11.96 13.33 4.65
C PHE A 90 -13.24 13.03 5.43
N SER A 91 -13.19 13.16 6.76
CA SER A 91 -14.35 13.20 7.63
C SER A 91 -14.55 14.61 8.16
N PHE A 92 -15.80 15.03 8.23
CA PHE A 92 -16.18 16.37 8.74
C PHE A 92 -16.83 16.31 10.11
N SER A 93 -17.17 15.10 10.59
CA SER A 93 -17.82 14.89 11.88
C SER A 93 -17.00 13.94 12.77
N PRO A 94 -16.79 14.22 14.07
CA PRO A 94 -17.16 15.44 14.81
C PRO A 94 -16.19 16.62 14.55
N LYS A 95 -15.03 16.38 13.94
CA LYS A 95 -14.03 17.39 13.55
C LYS A 95 -13.44 17.00 12.20
N PHE A 96 -13.09 18.03 11.42
CA PHE A 96 -12.38 17.80 10.16
C PHE A 96 -11.06 17.06 10.41
N HIS A 97 -10.93 15.89 9.78
CA HIS A 97 -9.69 15.13 9.77
C HIS A 97 -9.54 14.33 8.48
N PHE A 98 -8.30 14.12 8.08
CA PHE A 98 -7.96 13.27 6.94
C PHE A 98 -8.01 11.81 7.35
N THR A 99 -8.92 11.02 6.75
CA THR A 99 -9.10 9.59 7.06
C THR A 99 -8.03 8.70 6.45
N GLY A 100 -7.19 9.27 5.59
CA GLY A 100 -6.09 8.55 4.94
C GLY A 100 -6.48 7.83 3.64
N ILE A 101 -5.46 7.38 2.92
CA ILE A 101 -5.58 6.71 1.61
C ILE A 101 -5.56 5.17 1.76
N LYS A 102 -5.91 4.63 2.93
CA LYS A 102 -5.77 3.19 3.24
C LYS A 102 -6.91 2.32 2.72
N GLU A 103 -8.04 2.90 2.40
CA GLU A 103 -9.31 2.20 2.16
C GLU A 103 -9.79 2.40 0.73
N PHE A 104 -9.12 1.73 -0.22
CA PHE A 104 -9.42 1.83 -1.65
C PHE A 104 -9.50 0.45 -2.32
N SER A 105 -10.42 0.32 -3.27
CA SER A 105 -10.50 -0.84 -4.16
C SER A 105 -9.76 -0.56 -5.45
N LEU A 106 -8.65 -1.24 -5.70
CA LEU A 106 -7.88 -1.07 -6.94
C LEU A 106 -8.70 -1.41 -8.19
N PRO A 107 -9.46 -2.54 -8.28
CA PRO A 107 -10.26 -2.82 -9.45
C PRO A 107 -11.35 -1.78 -9.71
N ALA A 108 -11.99 -1.25 -8.67
CA ALA A 108 -12.97 -0.17 -8.82
C ALA A 108 -12.28 1.13 -9.32
N GLY A 109 -11.08 1.42 -8.84
CA GLY A 109 -10.25 2.52 -9.36
C GLY A 109 -9.91 2.37 -10.85
N VAL A 110 -9.62 1.14 -11.30
CA VAL A 110 -9.38 0.85 -12.73
C VAL A 110 -10.66 1.05 -13.55
N ILE A 111 -11.84 0.66 -13.05
CA ILE A 111 -13.12 0.97 -13.71
C ILE A 111 -13.28 2.50 -13.81
N GLY A 112 -13.05 3.24 -12.72
CA GLY A 112 -13.09 4.71 -12.71
C GLY A 112 -12.12 5.34 -13.70
N PHE A 113 -10.93 4.78 -13.84
CA PHE A 113 -9.94 5.21 -14.83
C PHE A 113 -10.47 5.11 -16.27
N PHE A 114 -11.07 3.98 -16.65
CA PHE A 114 -11.65 3.80 -18.00
C PHE A 114 -12.86 4.71 -18.23
N VAL A 115 -13.75 4.84 -17.25
CA VAL A 115 -14.87 5.79 -17.28
C VAL A 115 -14.36 7.23 -17.42
N GLY A 116 -13.34 7.58 -16.65
CA GLY A 116 -12.69 8.90 -16.69
C GLY A 116 -12.11 9.20 -18.08
N ILE A 117 -11.35 8.26 -18.68
CA ILE A 117 -10.81 8.46 -20.04
C ILE A 117 -11.94 8.61 -21.06
N ALA A 118 -12.97 7.78 -21.01
CA ALA A 118 -14.07 7.85 -21.95
C ALA A 118 -14.78 9.21 -21.86
N SER A 119 -15.06 9.70 -20.66
CA SER A 119 -15.70 10.98 -20.41
C SER A 119 -14.80 12.14 -20.86
N LEU A 120 -13.55 12.17 -20.40
CA LEU A 120 -12.60 13.25 -20.73
C LEU A 120 -12.21 13.26 -22.22
N ASN A 121 -12.18 12.10 -22.87
CA ASN A 121 -11.96 12.03 -24.30
C ASN A 121 -13.08 12.74 -25.07
N LYS A 122 -14.34 12.53 -24.67
CA LYS A 122 -15.48 13.21 -25.31
C LYS A 122 -15.42 14.73 -25.14
N TRP A 123 -14.98 15.23 -24.00
CA TRP A 123 -15.07 16.63 -23.63
C TRP A 123 -13.79 17.42 -23.94
N MET A 124 -12.62 16.83 -23.71
CA MET A 124 -11.33 17.53 -23.78
C MET A 124 -10.48 17.10 -24.98
N VAL A 125 -10.34 15.79 -25.20
CA VAL A 125 -9.36 15.28 -26.17
C VAL A 125 -9.92 15.17 -27.57
N LYS A 126 -11.19 14.77 -27.71
CA LYS A 126 -11.90 14.58 -29.00
C LYS A 126 -11.12 13.74 -30.04
N GLY A 127 -10.29 12.81 -29.53
CA GLY A 127 -9.46 11.92 -30.34
C GLY A 127 -10.06 10.55 -30.53
N ASN A 128 -9.34 9.66 -31.27
CA ASN A 128 -9.70 8.26 -31.35
C ASN A 128 -9.63 7.63 -29.92
N PRO A 129 -10.75 7.13 -29.37
CA PRO A 129 -10.82 6.69 -27.98
C PRO A 129 -9.82 5.57 -27.67
N ASP A 130 -9.67 4.59 -28.56
CA ASP A 130 -8.77 3.45 -28.34
C ASP A 130 -7.31 3.90 -28.25
N LYS A 131 -6.90 4.86 -29.08
CA LYS A 131 -5.55 5.46 -29.06
C LYS A 131 -5.35 6.30 -27.81
N VAL A 132 -6.35 7.06 -27.39
CA VAL A 132 -6.30 7.88 -26.17
C VAL A 132 -6.16 7.00 -24.94
N ILE A 133 -6.99 5.94 -24.83
CA ILE A 133 -6.91 4.96 -23.76
C ILE A 133 -5.49 4.39 -23.67
N PHE A 134 -4.96 3.89 -24.80
CA PHE A 134 -3.66 3.25 -24.83
C PHE A 134 -2.53 4.20 -24.40
N LYS A 135 -2.50 5.41 -24.93
CA LYS A 135 -1.50 6.41 -24.59
C LYS A 135 -1.56 6.86 -23.13
N THR A 136 -2.76 6.87 -22.53
CA THR A 136 -2.94 7.21 -21.11
C THR A 136 -2.63 6.02 -20.20
N LEU A 137 -2.88 4.79 -20.66
CA LEU A 137 -2.64 3.56 -19.91
C LEU A 137 -1.13 3.34 -19.61
N ILE A 138 -0.25 3.62 -20.57
CA ILE A 138 1.20 3.44 -20.38
C ILE A 138 1.74 4.21 -19.17
N PRO A 139 1.57 5.55 -19.07
CA PRO A 139 2.03 6.30 -17.90
C PRO A 139 1.27 5.91 -16.63
N ALA A 140 -0.02 5.53 -16.71
CA ALA A 140 -0.79 5.09 -15.55
C ALA A 140 -0.22 3.79 -14.94
N ILE A 141 0.26 2.85 -15.75
CA ILE A 141 0.94 1.63 -15.29
C ILE A 141 2.23 1.99 -14.53
N LEU A 142 3.02 2.95 -15.03
CA LEU A 142 4.23 3.40 -14.33
C LEU A 142 3.89 4.08 -13.01
N VAL A 143 2.86 4.94 -12.99
CA VAL A 143 2.37 5.56 -11.75
C VAL A 143 1.96 4.49 -10.73
N GLY A 144 1.20 3.48 -11.16
CA GLY A 144 0.84 2.34 -10.32
C GLY A 144 2.07 1.62 -9.75
N ALA A 145 3.08 1.34 -10.58
CA ALA A 145 4.33 0.72 -10.14
C ALA A 145 5.04 1.54 -9.05
N LEU A 146 5.11 2.86 -9.22
CA LEU A 146 5.74 3.77 -8.26
C LEU A 146 4.93 3.89 -6.97
N LEU A 147 3.61 3.91 -7.04
CA LEU A 147 2.73 3.94 -5.86
C LEU A 147 2.84 2.66 -5.02
N PHE A 148 2.87 1.48 -5.65
CA PHE A 148 3.10 0.24 -4.92
C PHE A 148 4.50 0.19 -4.30
N LYS A 149 5.52 0.71 -4.97
CA LYS A 149 6.86 0.87 -4.40
C LYS A 149 6.86 1.81 -3.19
N ALA A 150 6.13 2.92 -3.27
CA ALA A 150 5.99 3.87 -2.17
C ALA A 150 5.31 3.24 -0.95
N ASN A 151 4.25 2.44 -1.16
CA ASN A 151 3.58 1.69 -0.10
C ASN A 151 4.51 0.66 0.55
N PHE A 152 5.35 -0.02 -0.23
CA PHE A 152 6.35 -0.93 0.31
C PHE A 152 7.39 -0.20 1.17
N ILE A 153 7.90 0.95 0.69
CA ILE A 153 8.86 1.77 1.43
C ILE A 153 8.26 2.27 2.74
N HIS A 154 6.98 2.64 2.74
CA HIS A 154 6.29 3.08 3.95
C HIS A 154 6.12 1.97 5.00
N GLY A 155 6.27 0.72 4.59
CA GLY A 155 6.24 -0.42 5.51
C GLY A 155 4.83 -0.91 5.83
N PHE A 156 3.83 -0.56 5.02
CA PHE A 156 2.51 -1.18 5.13
C PHE A 156 2.60 -2.66 4.77
N PHE A 157 2.12 -3.51 5.67
CA PHE A 157 1.96 -4.92 5.33
C PHE A 157 0.71 -5.12 4.47
N ALA A 158 0.80 -6.00 3.49
CA ALA A 158 -0.36 -6.38 2.69
C ALA A 158 -0.41 -7.88 2.40
N GLY A 159 0.65 -8.63 2.72
CA GLY A 159 0.77 -10.04 2.37
C GLY A 159 0.36 -11.01 3.47
N THR A 160 -0.02 -12.22 3.06
CA THR A 160 -0.23 -13.36 3.96
C THR A 160 1.08 -13.79 4.62
N PRO A 161 1.03 -14.39 5.82
CA PRO A 161 2.21 -14.97 6.48
C PRO A 161 2.93 -15.99 5.58
N THR A 162 4.27 -15.99 5.58
CA THR A 162 5.04 -16.85 4.70
C THR A 162 6.40 -17.25 5.29
N ASP A 163 6.83 -18.48 4.96
CA ASP A 163 8.19 -18.97 5.21
C ASP A 163 9.12 -18.84 4.01
N SER A 164 8.65 -18.25 2.92
CA SER A 164 9.45 -18.00 1.73
C SER A 164 10.70 -17.17 2.04
N PRO A 165 11.84 -17.41 1.35
CA PRO A 165 13.06 -16.62 1.50
C PRO A 165 12.86 -15.11 1.24
N VAL A 166 11.85 -14.75 0.45
CA VAL A 166 11.48 -13.35 0.18
C VAL A 166 10.53 -12.77 1.23
N GLY A 167 10.13 -13.57 2.23
CA GLY A 167 9.29 -13.12 3.34
C GLY A 167 9.89 -11.90 4.03
N THR A 168 9.07 -10.90 4.26
CA THR A 168 9.48 -9.61 4.84
C THR A 168 8.77 -9.38 6.17
N VAL A 169 9.53 -9.09 7.20
CA VAL A 169 9.04 -8.64 8.50
C VAL A 169 9.02 -7.12 8.49
N PHE A 170 7.82 -6.53 8.47
CA PHE A 170 7.62 -5.08 8.50
C PHE A 170 7.62 -4.61 9.95
N ILE A 171 8.81 -4.30 10.49
CA ILE A 171 8.96 -4.00 11.92
C ILE A 171 9.01 -2.50 12.20
N ARG A 172 9.09 -1.65 11.17
CA ARG A 172 9.25 -0.21 11.35
C ARG A 172 8.11 0.44 12.15
N PRO A 173 6.82 0.16 11.91
CA PRO A 173 5.73 0.71 12.70
C PRO A 173 5.85 0.38 14.19
N ILE A 174 6.31 -0.83 14.52
CA ILE A 174 6.53 -1.25 15.91
C ILE A 174 7.71 -0.49 16.52
N LEU A 175 8.82 -0.32 15.79
CA LEU A 175 9.98 0.45 16.27
C LEU A 175 9.62 1.90 16.56
N ASP A 176 8.87 2.54 15.67
CA ASP A 176 8.44 3.92 15.82
C ASP A 176 7.40 4.05 16.95
N GLY A 177 6.48 3.09 17.07
CA GLY A 177 5.53 3.04 18.16
C GLY A 177 6.21 2.92 19.53
N ILE A 178 7.12 1.97 19.72
CA ILE A 178 7.85 1.79 20.99
C ILE A 178 8.62 3.08 21.36
N LYS A 179 9.21 3.80 20.39
CA LYS A 179 9.89 5.08 20.61
C LYS A 179 8.97 6.21 21.06
N THR A 180 7.69 6.13 20.76
CA THR A 180 6.71 7.16 21.11
C THR A 180 5.83 6.79 22.30
N LEU A 181 5.96 5.56 22.84
CA LEU A 181 5.21 5.14 24.02
C LEU A 181 5.54 6.07 25.21
N PRO A 182 4.52 6.62 25.89
CA PRO A 182 4.72 7.28 27.16
C PRO A 182 5.20 6.26 28.21
N CYS A 183 6.07 6.70 29.11
CA CYS A 183 6.49 5.81 30.20
C CYS A 183 5.37 5.63 31.22
N CYS A 184 5.26 4.39 31.68
CA CYS A 184 4.60 4.07 32.93
C CYS A 184 3.14 4.56 32.95
N ILE A 185 2.36 4.17 31.92
CA ILE A 185 0.97 4.59 31.70
C ILE A 185 0.11 4.44 32.98
N MET A 186 0.43 3.45 33.81
CA MET A 186 -0.27 3.25 35.09
C MET A 186 -0.01 4.33 36.14
N ARG A 187 1.12 5.06 36.05
CA ARG A 187 1.49 6.10 37.02
C ARG A 187 1.40 7.52 36.48
N SER A 188 1.75 7.70 35.22
CA SER A 188 1.73 9.00 34.54
C SER A 188 1.45 8.81 33.06
N PRO A 189 0.19 8.92 32.60
CA PRO A 189 -0.20 8.67 31.19
C PRO A 189 0.55 9.52 30.17
N ASN A 190 1.20 10.60 30.60
CA ASN A 190 1.92 11.55 29.74
C ASN A 190 3.42 11.62 30.07
N GLY A 191 3.97 10.60 30.75
CA GLY A 191 5.41 10.55 31.06
C GLY A 191 6.26 10.50 29.78
N PRO A 192 7.46 11.11 29.79
CA PRO A 192 8.35 11.05 28.63
C PRO A 192 8.81 9.61 28.39
N ASN A 193 8.97 9.23 27.11
CA ASN A 193 9.54 7.92 26.76
C ASN A 193 10.92 7.73 27.39
N PRO A 194 11.16 6.60 28.10
CA PRO A 194 12.42 6.37 28.83
C PRO A 194 13.55 5.89 27.93
N LEU A 195 13.27 5.60 26.65
CA LEU A 195 14.25 5.02 25.73
C LEU A 195 15.10 6.10 25.07
N GLU A 196 16.37 5.84 24.94
CA GLU A 196 17.31 6.58 24.12
C GLU A 196 17.33 6.02 22.70
N GLU A 197 17.39 4.68 22.57
CA GLU A 197 17.42 4.00 21.29
C GLU A 197 16.62 2.69 21.32
N VAL A 198 16.04 2.36 20.17
CA VAL A 198 15.40 1.05 19.91
C VAL A 198 15.99 0.48 18.64
N ALA A 199 16.56 -0.72 18.75
CA ALA A 199 17.03 -1.49 17.61
C ALA A 199 16.35 -2.86 17.58
N VAL A 200 16.40 -3.54 16.41
CA VAL A 200 15.88 -4.89 16.28
C VAL A 200 16.90 -5.78 15.59
N MET A 201 17.01 -7.01 16.07
CA MET A 201 17.90 -8.04 15.55
C MET A 201 17.12 -9.33 15.24
N LYS A 202 17.66 -10.10 14.29
CA LYS A 202 17.15 -11.46 14.02
C LYS A 202 17.60 -12.41 15.09
N ASP A 203 16.70 -13.20 15.66
CA ASP A 203 17.10 -14.37 16.44
C ASP A 203 17.26 -15.59 15.52
N LYS A 204 18.27 -16.41 15.80
CA LYS A 204 18.55 -17.64 15.05
C LYS A 204 17.66 -18.81 15.47
N LYS A 205 16.98 -18.71 16.61
CA LYS A 205 16.13 -19.77 17.16
C LYS A 205 14.80 -19.80 16.39
N THR A 206 14.56 -20.85 15.61
CA THR A 206 13.33 -20.99 14.79
C THR A 206 12.53 -22.24 15.12
N ALA A 207 12.87 -22.98 16.19
CA ALA A 207 12.20 -24.22 16.52
C ALA A 207 10.77 -23.99 17.05
N GLY A 208 9.79 -24.75 16.57
CA GLY A 208 8.42 -24.77 17.08
C GLY A 208 7.51 -23.62 16.61
N LEU A 209 7.94 -22.81 15.64
CA LEU A 209 7.16 -21.68 15.13
C LEU A 209 6.18 -22.11 14.03
N LYS A 210 5.01 -21.46 13.99
CA LYS A 210 4.03 -21.61 12.88
C LYS A 210 4.52 -20.88 11.64
N THR A 211 3.87 -21.17 10.49
CA THR A 211 4.17 -20.50 9.22
C THR A 211 4.19 -18.98 9.34
N GLY A 212 5.23 -18.36 8.84
CA GLY A 212 5.44 -16.91 8.88
C GLY A 212 5.97 -16.37 10.20
N GLN A 213 5.98 -17.15 11.28
CA GLN A 213 6.50 -16.70 12.57
C GLN A 213 8.02 -16.69 12.60
N LYS A 214 8.60 -15.59 13.10
CA LYS A 214 10.06 -15.41 13.20
C LYS A 214 10.41 -14.80 14.53
N ASN A 215 11.33 -15.42 15.27
CA ASN A 215 11.85 -14.82 16.48
C ASN A 215 12.70 -13.58 16.15
N ILE A 216 12.43 -12.51 16.85
CA ILE A 216 13.18 -11.26 16.80
C ILE A 216 13.52 -10.80 18.21
N ILE A 217 14.54 -9.98 18.32
CA ILE A 217 15.00 -9.38 19.58
C ILE A 217 14.98 -7.87 19.41
N PHE A 218 14.18 -7.19 20.24
CA PHE A 218 14.30 -5.75 20.40
C PHE A 218 15.41 -5.45 21.40
N ASN A 219 16.34 -4.60 21.03
CA ASN A 219 17.35 -4.04 21.90
C ASN A 219 16.90 -2.64 22.30
N LEU A 220 16.53 -2.47 23.57
CA LEU A 220 16.04 -1.24 24.15
C LEU A 220 17.17 -0.60 24.99
N VAL A 221 17.65 0.56 24.57
CA VAL A 221 18.64 1.34 25.31
C VAL A 221 17.89 2.40 26.09
N PHE A 222 17.98 2.34 27.41
CA PHE A 222 17.35 3.31 28.32
C PHE A 222 18.22 4.56 28.50
N LYS A 223 17.55 5.68 28.69
CA LYS A 223 18.23 6.97 29.02
C LYS A 223 18.98 6.86 30.33
N LYS A 224 20.00 7.69 30.47
CA LYS A 224 20.80 7.76 31.71
C LYS A 224 19.92 8.20 32.89
N GLY A 225 20.08 7.49 34.01
CA GLY A 225 19.32 7.78 35.22
C GLY A 225 18.02 7.01 35.43
N ILE A 226 17.62 6.18 34.44
CA ILE A 226 16.46 5.27 34.57
C ILE A 226 16.89 4.12 35.52
N GLU A 227 16.05 3.82 36.51
CA GLU A 227 16.25 2.70 37.42
C GLU A 227 15.80 1.36 36.78
N GLU A 228 16.38 0.25 37.23
CA GLU A 228 16.07 -1.09 36.75
C GLU A 228 14.59 -1.45 36.95
N ARG A 229 14.00 -1.00 38.04
CA ARG A 229 12.60 -1.16 38.37
C ARG A 229 11.71 -0.45 37.34
N GLU A 230 12.04 0.79 37.01
CA GLU A 230 11.30 1.59 36.03
C GLU A 230 11.40 1.00 34.61
N ALA A 231 12.62 0.54 34.23
CA ALA A 231 12.83 -0.17 32.97
C ALA A 231 12.00 -1.47 32.87
N THR A 232 11.91 -2.22 33.99
CA THR A 232 11.11 -3.44 34.10
C THR A 232 9.60 -3.13 33.94
N GLU A 233 9.10 -2.13 34.67
CA GLU A 233 7.69 -1.70 34.59
C GLU A 233 7.33 -1.27 33.17
N PHE A 234 8.20 -0.54 32.49
CA PHE A 234 8.01 -0.14 31.09
C PHE A 234 7.97 -1.34 30.13
N ILE A 235 8.86 -2.33 30.30
CA ILE A 235 8.91 -3.52 29.42
C ILE A 235 7.64 -4.38 29.62
N ILE A 236 7.31 -4.69 30.88
CA ILE A 236 6.22 -5.62 31.21
C ILE A 236 4.84 -4.96 31.00
N GLY A 237 4.71 -3.68 31.30
CA GLY A 237 3.46 -2.93 31.13
C GLY A 237 3.30 -2.39 29.72
N ASP A 238 4.10 -1.37 29.37
CA ASP A 238 3.85 -0.56 28.17
C ASP A 238 4.25 -1.28 26.88
N VAL A 239 5.50 -1.83 26.82
CA VAL A 239 5.98 -2.50 25.60
C VAL A 239 5.19 -3.79 25.34
N LYS A 240 4.92 -4.61 26.36
CA LYS A 240 4.14 -5.83 26.19
C LYS A 240 2.73 -5.53 25.69
N THR A 241 2.03 -4.57 26.31
CA THR A 241 0.68 -4.17 25.91
C THR A 241 0.67 -3.68 24.47
N PHE A 242 1.63 -2.84 24.10
CA PHE A 242 1.77 -2.34 22.73
C PHE A 242 2.00 -3.47 21.72
N LEU A 243 2.86 -4.43 22.00
CA LEU A 243 3.10 -5.58 21.12
C LEU A 243 1.86 -6.48 21.00
N PHE A 244 1.11 -6.66 22.08
CA PHE A 244 -0.14 -7.41 22.12
C PHE A 244 -1.26 -6.74 21.30
N GLU A 245 -1.35 -5.41 21.33
CA GLU A 245 -2.34 -4.62 20.60
C GLU A 245 -2.07 -4.54 19.08
N HIS A 246 -0.88 -5.01 18.63
CA HIS A 246 -0.51 -5.00 17.20
C HIS A 246 -0.28 -6.41 16.65
N PRO A 247 -1.32 -7.30 16.70
CA PRO A 247 -1.19 -8.70 16.28
C PRO A 247 -0.89 -8.87 14.78
N GLU A 248 -1.06 -7.83 13.99
CA GLU A 248 -0.72 -7.81 12.57
C GLU A 248 0.80 -7.82 12.32
N TYR A 249 1.62 -7.39 13.28
CA TYR A 249 3.09 -7.34 13.18
C TYR A 249 3.77 -8.34 14.08
N THR A 250 3.27 -8.51 15.32
CA THR A 250 3.88 -9.32 16.37
C THR A 250 2.86 -10.25 17.02
N ILE A 251 3.34 -11.38 17.51
CA ILE A 251 2.52 -12.31 18.30
C ILE A 251 3.09 -12.34 19.71
N GLU A 252 2.44 -11.60 20.58
CA GLU A 252 2.78 -11.58 22.01
C GLU A 252 1.57 -12.10 22.80
N PRO A 253 1.66 -13.27 23.47
CA PRO A 253 0.56 -13.79 24.28
C PRO A 253 0.28 -12.87 25.48
N GLY A 254 -1.00 -12.57 25.72
CA GLY A 254 -1.41 -11.69 26.82
C GLY A 254 -1.14 -12.29 28.21
N ASP A 255 -1.30 -13.59 28.33
CA ASP A 255 -1.22 -14.39 29.57
C ASP A 255 0.18 -14.89 29.90
N VAL A 256 1.13 -14.83 28.96
CA VAL A 256 2.52 -15.26 29.16
C VAL A 256 3.40 -14.05 29.44
N PRO A 257 4.29 -14.10 30.48
CA PRO A 257 5.25 -13.04 30.71
C PRO A 257 6.18 -12.81 29.51
N ILE A 258 6.41 -11.54 29.15
CA ILE A 258 7.35 -11.20 28.09
C ILE A 258 8.78 -11.64 28.50
N LYS A 259 9.51 -12.25 27.58
CA LYS A 259 10.87 -12.71 27.82
C LYS A 259 11.86 -11.59 27.53
N TYR A 260 12.59 -11.14 28.55
CA TYR A 260 13.63 -10.14 28.39
C TYR A 260 14.86 -10.46 29.24
N ALA A 261 15.99 -9.88 28.89
CA ALA A 261 17.23 -9.89 29.68
C ALA A 261 17.76 -8.46 29.74
N MET A 262 18.13 -8.01 30.93
CA MET A 262 18.71 -6.67 31.15
C MET A 262 20.17 -6.77 31.51
N THR A 263 20.94 -5.81 31.03
CA THR A 263 22.36 -5.64 31.34
C THR A 263 22.67 -4.15 31.56
N LYS A 264 23.54 -3.86 32.56
CA LYS A 264 24.06 -2.51 32.74
C LYS A 264 25.31 -2.34 31.89
N THR A 265 25.37 -1.27 31.12
CA THR A 265 26.56 -0.92 30.37
C THR A 265 27.60 -0.27 31.28
N PRO A 266 28.89 -0.24 30.91
CA PRO A 266 29.93 0.45 31.70
C PRO A 266 29.63 1.93 31.97
N ASN A 267 28.82 2.54 31.10
CA ASN A 267 28.41 3.95 31.24
C ASN A 267 27.19 4.14 32.17
N GLY A 268 26.72 3.06 32.82
CA GLY A 268 25.58 3.09 33.74
C GLY A 268 24.20 3.06 33.07
N ASN A 269 24.10 3.00 31.75
CA ASN A 269 22.84 2.86 31.04
C ASN A 269 22.32 1.41 31.11
N ILE A 270 21.01 1.25 31.14
CA ILE A 270 20.36 -0.06 31.08
C ILE A 270 20.11 -0.42 29.64
N ASN A 271 20.50 -1.64 29.26
CA ASN A 271 20.18 -2.28 27.99
C ASN A 271 19.26 -3.46 28.25
N ALA A 272 18.12 -3.53 27.56
CA ALA A 272 17.22 -4.66 27.64
C ALA A 272 17.03 -5.34 26.28
N MET A 273 17.20 -6.65 26.24
CA MET A 273 16.91 -7.50 25.08
C MET A 273 15.55 -8.15 25.29
N VAL A 274 14.57 -7.74 24.50
CA VAL A 274 13.20 -8.25 24.59
C VAL A 274 12.96 -9.20 23.42
N ASN A 275 12.63 -10.47 23.73
CA ASN A 275 12.36 -11.50 22.74
C ASN A 275 10.86 -11.52 22.41
N THR A 276 10.50 -11.48 21.14
CA THR A 276 9.13 -11.61 20.67
C THR A 276 9.08 -12.33 19.33
N ILE A 277 7.86 -12.63 18.87
CA ILE A 277 7.62 -13.29 17.60
C ILE A 277 7.04 -12.27 16.63
N ALA A 278 7.73 -12.03 15.53
CA ALA A 278 7.23 -11.22 14.43
C ALA A 278 6.66 -12.07 13.30
N ILE A 279 5.85 -11.47 12.43
CA ILE A 279 5.22 -12.14 11.30
C ILE A 279 5.92 -11.73 10.01
N ALA A 280 6.58 -12.68 9.34
CA ALA A 280 7.09 -12.52 7.98
C ALA A 280 5.96 -12.71 6.99
N ARG A 281 5.77 -11.74 6.09
CA ARG A 281 4.67 -11.70 5.12
C ARG A 281 5.20 -11.60 3.68
N HIS A 282 4.39 -12.03 2.72
CA HIS A 282 4.68 -11.77 1.32
C HIS A 282 4.74 -10.26 1.05
N PRO A 283 5.81 -9.73 0.41
CA PRO A 283 5.91 -8.31 0.03
C PRO A 283 5.09 -8.04 -1.25
N VAL A 284 3.77 -8.17 -1.16
CA VAL A 284 2.85 -8.13 -2.31
C VAL A 284 2.94 -6.79 -3.05
N GLN A 285 3.16 -5.68 -2.34
CA GLN A 285 3.38 -4.37 -2.94
C GLN A 285 4.60 -4.37 -3.87
N LEU A 286 5.66 -5.09 -3.50
CA LEU A 286 6.86 -5.21 -4.34
C LEU A 286 6.57 -6.06 -5.58
N TYR A 287 5.75 -7.12 -5.45
CA TYR A 287 5.32 -7.92 -6.60
C TYR A 287 4.53 -7.07 -7.60
N TYR A 288 3.55 -6.27 -7.14
CA TYR A 288 2.84 -5.33 -8.00
C TYR A 288 3.78 -4.30 -8.63
N SER A 289 4.67 -3.69 -7.85
CA SER A 289 5.59 -2.67 -8.33
C SER A 289 6.48 -3.20 -9.47
N ILE A 290 7.13 -4.34 -9.25
CA ILE A 290 8.06 -4.93 -10.23
C ILE A 290 7.32 -5.37 -11.49
N SER A 291 6.20 -6.07 -11.36
CA SER A 291 5.45 -6.56 -12.51
C SER A 291 4.86 -5.44 -13.36
N LEU A 292 4.30 -4.39 -12.73
CA LEU A 292 3.81 -3.21 -13.44
C LEU A 292 4.95 -2.44 -14.12
N PHE A 293 6.12 -2.36 -13.50
CA PHE A 293 7.28 -1.73 -14.12
C PHE A 293 7.76 -2.49 -15.37
N PHE A 294 7.82 -3.82 -15.31
CA PHE A 294 8.13 -4.62 -16.48
C PHE A 294 7.07 -4.48 -17.58
N LEU A 295 5.78 -4.48 -17.22
CA LEU A 295 4.70 -4.27 -18.17
C LEU A 295 4.82 -2.89 -18.84
N PHE A 296 5.12 -1.84 -18.07
CA PHE A 296 5.40 -0.51 -18.61
C PHE A 296 6.54 -0.53 -19.61
N CYS A 297 7.69 -1.11 -19.26
CA CYS A 297 8.86 -1.19 -20.15
C CYS A 297 8.53 -1.92 -21.45
N LEU A 298 7.82 -3.04 -21.37
CA LEU A 298 7.39 -3.83 -22.52
C LEU A 298 6.47 -3.00 -23.43
N LEU A 299 5.42 -2.39 -22.89
CA LEU A 299 4.46 -1.59 -23.68
C LEU A 299 5.14 -0.37 -24.31
N GLN A 300 6.01 0.30 -23.57
CA GLN A 300 6.76 1.44 -24.08
C GLN A 300 7.72 1.04 -25.21
N TYR A 301 8.38 -0.10 -25.08
CA TYR A 301 9.24 -0.66 -26.13
C TYR A 301 8.43 -0.99 -27.40
N LEU A 302 7.33 -1.73 -27.26
CA LEU A 302 6.47 -2.10 -28.37
C LEU A 302 5.85 -0.86 -29.07
N TYR A 303 5.46 0.14 -28.29
CA TYR A 303 4.93 1.39 -28.80
C TYR A 303 5.98 2.17 -29.61
N LYS A 304 7.20 2.30 -29.10
CA LYS A 304 8.31 2.99 -29.82
C LYS A 304 8.76 2.26 -31.08
N LYS A 305 8.53 0.96 -31.18
CA LYS A 305 8.86 0.15 -32.36
C LYS A 305 7.70 0.02 -33.34
N ASP A 306 6.65 0.83 -33.18
CA ASP A 306 5.43 0.82 -34.01
C ASP A 306 4.79 -0.58 -34.18
N LYS A 307 5.01 -1.48 -33.20
CA LYS A 307 4.42 -2.82 -33.20
C LYS A 307 2.92 -2.82 -32.83
N ILE A 308 2.43 -1.69 -32.34
CA ILE A 308 1.05 -1.54 -31.85
C ILE A 308 0.20 -0.91 -32.94
N VAL A 309 -0.39 -1.76 -33.79
CA VAL A 309 -1.25 -1.33 -34.91
C VAL A 309 -2.70 -1.15 -34.47
N HIS A 310 -3.24 -2.10 -33.70
CA HIS A 310 -4.63 -2.10 -33.25
C HIS A 310 -4.74 -1.74 -31.76
N PHE A 311 -4.82 -0.46 -31.43
CA PHE A 311 -4.85 0.04 -30.04
C PHE A 311 -5.95 -0.62 -29.20
N ARG A 312 -7.14 -0.86 -29.78
CA ARG A 312 -8.26 -1.50 -29.08
C ARG A 312 -7.89 -2.89 -28.57
N ASN A 313 -7.30 -3.72 -29.44
CA ASN A 313 -6.90 -5.09 -29.08
C ASN A 313 -5.83 -5.07 -27.99
N TRP A 314 -4.86 -4.14 -28.07
CA TRP A 314 -3.84 -3.98 -27.05
C TRP A 314 -4.40 -3.49 -25.72
N ASN A 315 -5.38 -2.56 -25.73
CA ASN A 315 -6.09 -2.16 -24.52
C ASN A 315 -6.77 -3.35 -23.85
N GLY A 316 -7.46 -4.18 -24.64
CA GLY A 316 -8.09 -5.42 -24.18
C GLY A 316 -7.07 -6.40 -23.59
N LEU A 317 -5.97 -6.67 -24.31
CA LEU A 317 -4.94 -7.59 -23.86
C LEU A 317 -4.28 -7.14 -22.55
N VAL A 318 -3.94 -5.85 -22.43
CA VAL A 318 -3.35 -5.30 -21.21
C VAL A 318 -4.33 -5.41 -20.04
N LEU A 319 -5.60 -5.13 -20.27
CA LEU A 319 -6.62 -5.23 -19.24
C LEU A 319 -6.83 -6.68 -18.76
N ILE A 320 -6.86 -7.65 -19.68
CA ILE A 320 -6.94 -9.08 -19.37
C ILE A 320 -5.70 -9.49 -18.54
N ALA A 321 -4.50 -9.19 -19.03
CA ALA A 321 -3.25 -9.58 -18.37
C ALA A 321 -3.15 -8.97 -16.96
N PHE A 322 -3.46 -7.67 -16.81
CA PHE A 322 -3.47 -7.00 -15.52
C PHE A 322 -4.48 -7.63 -14.56
N SER A 323 -5.70 -7.89 -15.03
CA SER A 323 -6.77 -8.40 -14.16
C SER A 323 -6.50 -9.84 -13.71
N ILE A 324 -6.02 -10.71 -14.60
CA ILE A 324 -5.60 -12.07 -14.22
C ILE A 324 -4.46 -12.01 -13.20
N TRP A 325 -3.45 -11.19 -13.48
CA TRP A 325 -2.32 -11.01 -12.55
C TRP A 325 -2.77 -10.47 -11.19
N TYR A 326 -3.71 -9.51 -11.19
CA TYR A 326 -4.31 -8.99 -9.97
C TYR A 326 -5.02 -10.10 -9.18
N ILE A 327 -5.85 -10.94 -9.83
CA ILE A 327 -6.53 -12.06 -9.18
C ILE A 327 -5.53 -13.01 -8.52
N ILE A 328 -4.42 -13.32 -9.20
CA ILE A 328 -3.36 -14.18 -8.66
C ILE A 328 -2.71 -13.55 -7.43
N LEU A 329 -2.32 -12.28 -7.50
CA LEU A 329 -1.66 -11.61 -6.38
C LEU A 329 -2.59 -11.40 -5.18
N GLU A 330 -3.89 -11.27 -5.40
CA GLU A 330 -4.87 -11.11 -4.33
C GLU A 330 -4.94 -12.34 -3.40
N PHE A 331 -4.58 -13.53 -3.86
CA PHE A 331 -4.45 -14.72 -2.99
C PHE A 331 -3.28 -14.61 -2.01
N TYR A 332 -2.28 -13.80 -2.32
CA TYR A 332 -1.15 -13.53 -1.42
C TYR A 332 -1.40 -12.30 -0.53
N THR A 333 -2.50 -11.58 -0.74
CA THR A 333 -2.86 -10.41 0.07
C THR A 333 -3.57 -10.85 1.33
N ALA A 334 -3.16 -10.31 2.47
CA ALA A 334 -3.85 -10.54 3.74
C ALA A 334 -5.24 -9.88 3.67
N GLN A 335 -6.27 -10.69 3.84
CA GLN A 335 -7.66 -10.23 3.81
C GLN A 335 -8.11 -9.87 5.22
N PRO A 336 -8.82 -8.75 5.42
CA PRO A 336 -9.52 -8.48 6.67
C PRO A 336 -10.56 -9.58 6.95
N GLU A 337 -10.73 -9.95 8.21
CA GLU A 337 -11.66 -11.01 8.64
C GLU A 337 -13.12 -10.80 8.17
N ASN A 338 -13.50 -9.55 7.91
CA ASN A 338 -14.85 -9.16 7.51
C ASN A 338 -15.11 -9.23 6.00
N ILE A 339 -14.14 -9.64 5.18
CA ILE A 339 -14.35 -9.74 3.73
C ILE A 339 -15.21 -10.97 3.43
N LYS A 340 -16.37 -10.72 2.82
CA LYS A 340 -17.25 -11.78 2.33
C LYS A 340 -16.66 -12.41 1.07
N PHE A 341 -16.58 -13.74 1.09
CA PHE A 341 -16.20 -14.55 -0.07
C PHE A 341 -17.45 -15.16 -0.72
N ILE A 342 -17.54 -15.05 -2.03
CA ILE A 342 -18.53 -15.77 -2.85
C ILE A 342 -17.74 -16.70 -3.76
N ALA A 343 -18.02 -18.00 -3.73
CA ALA A 343 -17.30 -19.01 -4.50
C ALA A 343 -15.76 -18.93 -4.34
N ARG A 344 -15.27 -18.71 -3.13
CA ARG A 344 -13.85 -18.55 -2.75
C ARG A 344 -13.15 -17.28 -3.26
N PHE A 345 -13.87 -16.39 -3.96
CA PHE A 345 -13.33 -15.10 -4.41
C PHE A 345 -13.86 -13.97 -3.53
N ASN A 346 -12.99 -13.02 -3.21
CA ASN A 346 -13.39 -11.78 -2.56
C ASN A 346 -14.00 -10.80 -3.58
N TYR A 347 -14.58 -9.72 -3.08
CA TYR A 347 -15.20 -8.70 -3.92
C TYR A 347 -14.23 -8.09 -4.96
N ASN A 348 -12.99 -7.81 -4.56
CA ASN A 348 -12.00 -7.24 -5.47
C ASN A 348 -11.66 -8.21 -6.61
N GLN A 349 -11.62 -9.51 -6.33
CA GLN A 349 -11.41 -10.53 -7.36
C GLN A 349 -12.62 -10.62 -8.31
N TRP A 350 -13.85 -10.49 -7.81
CA TRP A 350 -15.04 -10.43 -8.67
C TRP A 350 -15.03 -9.20 -9.58
N LEU A 351 -14.64 -8.03 -9.05
CA LEU A 351 -14.44 -6.84 -9.89
C LEU A 351 -13.35 -7.06 -10.96
N ALA A 352 -12.25 -7.73 -10.59
CA ALA A 352 -11.20 -8.04 -11.55
C ALA A 352 -11.67 -9.02 -12.64
N ILE A 353 -12.53 -10.00 -12.30
CA ILE A 353 -13.16 -10.88 -13.28
C ILE A 353 -14.01 -10.06 -14.27
N SER A 354 -14.76 -9.07 -13.79
CA SER A 354 -15.53 -8.19 -14.69
C SER A 354 -14.62 -7.37 -15.64
N LEU A 355 -13.45 -6.98 -15.18
CA LEU A 355 -12.43 -6.34 -16.02
C LEU A 355 -11.83 -7.30 -17.06
N VAL A 356 -11.67 -8.61 -16.74
CA VAL A 356 -11.30 -9.62 -17.74
C VAL A 356 -12.33 -9.67 -18.85
N LEU A 357 -13.62 -9.73 -18.49
CA LEU A 357 -14.71 -9.76 -19.49
C LEU A 357 -14.72 -8.51 -20.37
N LEU A 358 -14.52 -7.33 -19.78
CA LEU A 358 -14.37 -6.08 -20.52
C LEU A 358 -13.15 -6.13 -21.45
N GLY A 359 -12.03 -6.65 -20.98
CA GLY A 359 -10.83 -6.83 -21.79
C GLY A 359 -11.06 -7.75 -22.99
N VAL A 360 -11.76 -8.87 -22.80
CA VAL A 360 -12.15 -9.78 -23.88
C VAL A 360 -13.05 -9.06 -24.89
N PHE A 361 -14.03 -8.30 -24.42
CA PHE A 361 -14.90 -7.50 -25.29
C PHE A 361 -14.12 -6.48 -26.13
N LEU A 362 -13.12 -5.83 -25.56
CA LEU A 362 -12.24 -4.90 -26.28
C LEU A 362 -11.33 -5.63 -27.27
N TYR A 363 -10.89 -6.84 -26.94
CA TYR A 363 -9.99 -7.63 -27.79
C TYR A 363 -10.72 -8.20 -29.03
N LEU A 364 -12.01 -8.56 -28.91
CA LEU A 364 -12.77 -9.11 -30.01
C LEU A 364 -12.93 -8.12 -31.18
N PRO A 365 -12.80 -8.58 -32.43
CA PRO A 365 -12.94 -7.72 -33.59
C PRO A 365 -14.34 -7.11 -33.64
N LYS A 366 -14.39 -5.80 -33.86
CA LYS A 366 -15.66 -5.12 -34.11
C LYS A 366 -16.21 -5.62 -35.46
N LYS A 367 -17.36 -6.28 -35.49
CA LYS A 367 -18.06 -6.57 -36.75
C LYS A 367 -18.23 -5.26 -37.52
N GLU A 368 -17.51 -5.08 -38.61
CA GLU A 368 -17.78 -3.99 -39.54
C GLU A 368 -19.23 -4.11 -39.98
N ARG A 369 -20.05 -3.12 -39.62
CA ARG A 369 -21.33 -2.99 -40.25
C ARG A 369 -21.03 -2.76 -41.75
N ARG A 370 -21.21 -3.79 -42.57
CA ARG A 370 -21.25 -3.59 -44.02
C ARG A 370 -22.24 -2.45 -44.26
N GLN A 371 -21.72 -1.29 -44.64
CA GLN A 371 -22.55 -0.25 -45.24
C GLN A 371 -23.08 -0.88 -46.51
N THR A 372 -24.30 -1.39 -46.47
CA THR A 372 -25.09 -1.63 -47.66
C THR A 372 -25.29 -0.27 -48.31
N LYS A 373 -24.57 -0.06 -49.40
CA LYS A 373 -24.77 1.06 -50.32
C LYS A 373 -26.12 0.92 -51.00
#